data_1d2d0dfb17cd80620e8d25be144068c6
#
_entry.id   1d2d0dfb17cd80620e8d25be144068c6
#
_cell.length_a   1.000
_cell.length_b   1.000
_cell.length_c   1.000
_cell.angle_alpha   90.00
_cell.angle_beta   90.00
_cell.angle_gamma   90.00
#
_symmetry.space_group_name_H-M   'P 1'
#
loop_
_entity.id
_entity.type
_entity.pdbx_description
1 polymer ?
#
loop_
_entity_poly.entity_id
_entity_poly.type
_entity_poly.pdbx_seq_one_letter_code
_entity_poly.pdbx_strand_id
1 'polypeptide(L)'
;VEEILPAEAYKLESLRRHLLDLYESWGYQLVITPLIEYLDSLLVGSSTDLDLHTFKITDQLSGRMMGIRADITPQAARIDAHCLNREGPVRLCYADNVLHTRPRGIMTSRVPIRIGAELYGYSGVECDIELVCIMHETLRAAEINDVHIVLGHVGIFRTLLLEANLDEGTERSLFEAVQRKEYDRIDEVLNS
;
A
#
# COMPACT_ATOMS: atom_id res chain seq x y z
N VAL A 1 -7.05 -14.75 -14.30
CA VAL A 1 -7.11 -13.45 -15.00
C VAL A 1 -8.43 -13.46 -15.75
N GLU A 2 -9.26 -12.48 -15.49
CA GLU A 2 -10.60 -12.36 -16.07
C GLU A 2 -10.65 -11.06 -16.89
N GLU A 3 -11.35 -11.12 -18.02
CA GLU A 3 -11.68 -9.92 -18.80
C GLU A 3 -12.81 -9.17 -18.11
N ILE A 4 -12.74 -7.85 -18.12
CA ILE A 4 -13.81 -6.97 -17.66
C ILE A 4 -14.62 -6.55 -18.89
N LEU A 5 -15.87 -6.99 -18.94
CA LEU A 5 -16.75 -6.76 -20.10
C LEU A 5 -17.27 -5.31 -20.15
N PRO A 6 -17.78 -4.82 -21.31
CA PRO A 6 -18.05 -3.39 -21.53
C PRO A 6 -18.88 -2.70 -20.47
N ALA A 7 -19.94 -3.33 -19.96
CA ALA A 7 -20.81 -2.72 -18.96
C ALA A 7 -20.10 -2.51 -17.60
N GLU A 8 -19.29 -3.48 -17.19
CA GLU A 8 -18.51 -3.41 -15.95
C GLU A 8 -17.29 -2.52 -16.14
N ALA A 9 -16.62 -2.60 -17.29
CA ALA A 9 -15.49 -1.75 -17.62
C ALA A 9 -15.88 -0.26 -17.58
N TYR A 10 -17.06 0.08 -18.09
CA TYR A 10 -17.57 1.46 -18.04
C TYR A 10 -17.80 1.94 -16.60
N LYS A 11 -18.41 1.11 -15.75
CA LYS A 11 -18.63 1.43 -14.33
C LYS A 11 -17.31 1.64 -13.59
N LEU A 12 -16.37 0.73 -13.80
CA LEU A 12 -15.05 0.77 -13.18
C LEU A 12 -14.27 2.02 -13.58
N GLU A 13 -14.25 2.36 -14.88
CA GLU A 13 -13.57 3.56 -15.37
C GLU A 13 -14.28 4.85 -14.93
N SER A 14 -15.60 4.85 -14.85
CA SER A 14 -16.36 5.97 -14.30
C SER A 14 -16.04 6.21 -12.83
N LEU A 15 -16.00 5.16 -12.02
CA LEU A 15 -15.58 5.24 -10.61
C LEU A 15 -14.13 5.72 -10.49
N ARG A 16 -13.21 5.15 -11.27
CA ARG A 16 -11.81 5.56 -11.28
C ARG A 16 -11.65 7.06 -11.54
N ARG A 17 -12.34 7.62 -12.53
CA ARG A 17 -12.32 9.05 -12.84
C ARG A 17 -12.87 9.88 -11.69
N HIS A 18 -14.04 9.48 -11.17
CA HIS A 18 -14.66 10.19 -10.05
C HIS A 18 -13.75 10.25 -8.81
N LEU A 19 -13.06 9.16 -8.50
CA LEU A 19 -12.12 9.13 -7.38
C LEU A 19 -10.85 9.98 -7.63
N LEU A 20 -10.36 10.02 -8.86
CA LEU A 20 -9.24 10.92 -9.21
C LEU A 20 -9.64 12.40 -9.13
N ASP A 21 -10.84 12.75 -9.58
CA ASP A 21 -11.39 14.12 -9.45
C ASP A 21 -11.56 14.49 -7.96
N LEU A 22 -12.01 13.55 -7.13
CA LEU A 22 -12.07 13.73 -5.68
C LEU A 22 -10.67 14.03 -5.11
N TYR A 23 -9.65 13.25 -5.47
CA TYR A 23 -8.29 13.45 -4.98
C TYR A 23 -7.69 14.77 -5.45
N GLU A 24 -7.94 15.16 -6.71
CA GLU A 24 -7.55 16.45 -7.23
C GLU A 24 -8.18 17.60 -6.43
N SER A 25 -9.45 17.47 -6.04
CA SER A 25 -10.14 18.48 -5.21
C SER A 25 -9.53 18.67 -3.81
N TRP A 26 -8.80 17.65 -3.33
CA TRP A 26 -8.02 17.68 -2.08
C TRP A 26 -6.57 18.16 -2.31
N GLY A 27 -6.20 18.50 -3.55
CA GLY A 27 -4.86 18.96 -3.90
C GLY A 27 -3.86 17.84 -4.20
N TYR A 28 -4.31 16.60 -4.38
CA TYR A 28 -3.43 15.49 -4.79
C TYR A 28 -3.15 15.55 -6.28
N GLN A 29 -1.89 15.36 -6.64
CA GLN A 29 -1.40 15.37 -8.01
C GLN A 29 -1.26 13.95 -8.54
N LEU A 30 -1.87 13.67 -9.69
CA LEU A 30 -1.79 12.36 -10.32
C LEU A 30 -0.37 12.06 -10.79
N VAL A 31 0.12 10.88 -10.42
CA VAL A 31 1.34 10.30 -10.97
C VAL A 31 1.02 9.01 -11.72
N ILE A 32 1.73 8.78 -12.82
CA ILE A 32 1.67 7.55 -13.61
C ILE A 32 3.05 6.90 -13.55
N THR A 33 3.13 5.73 -12.96
CA THR A 33 4.37 4.98 -12.77
C THR A 33 4.48 3.83 -13.75
N PRO A 34 5.70 3.41 -14.14
CA PRO A 34 5.86 2.28 -15.05
C PRO A 34 5.37 0.98 -14.41
N LEU A 35 4.70 0.14 -15.21
CA LEU A 35 4.24 -1.19 -14.78
C LEU A 35 5.41 -2.14 -14.51
N ILE A 36 6.48 -2.01 -15.29
CA ILE A 36 7.68 -2.85 -15.26
C ILE A 36 8.88 -1.96 -14.95
N GLU A 37 9.73 -2.39 -14.03
CA GLU A 37 10.89 -1.63 -13.60
C GLU A 37 12.03 -2.57 -13.17
N TYR A 38 13.27 -2.05 -13.08
CA TYR A 38 14.38 -2.82 -12.52
C TYR A 38 14.06 -3.25 -11.09
N LEU A 39 14.32 -4.51 -10.79
CA LEU A 39 13.93 -5.13 -9.50
C LEU A 39 14.53 -4.38 -8.32
N ASP A 40 15.79 -3.96 -8.43
CA ASP A 40 16.50 -3.21 -7.39
C ASP A 40 15.80 -1.88 -7.06
N SER A 41 15.24 -1.20 -8.08
CA SER A 41 14.51 0.05 -7.90
C SER A 41 13.09 -0.18 -7.34
N LEU A 42 12.46 -1.27 -7.76
CA LEU A 42 11.09 -1.59 -7.37
C LEU A 42 10.98 -2.04 -5.91
N LEU A 43 12.02 -2.70 -5.38
CA LEU A 43 12.04 -3.29 -4.05
C LEU A 43 12.79 -2.46 -2.99
N VAL A 44 13.31 -1.27 -3.34
CA VAL A 44 13.96 -0.38 -2.36
C VAL A 44 13.00 -0.06 -1.22
N GLY A 45 13.42 -0.36 0.02
CA GLY A 45 12.63 -0.09 1.23
C GLY A 45 11.37 -0.94 1.39
N SER A 46 11.15 -1.93 0.51
CA SER A 46 9.98 -2.79 0.57
C SER A 46 10.18 -3.98 1.52
N SER A 47 9.05 -4.52 1.99
CA SER A 47 9.05 -5.72 2.83
C SER A 47 9.34 -6.98 2.02
N THR A 48 9.80 -8.04 2.70
CA THR A 48 9.94 -9.39 2.11
C THR A 48 8.63 -9.90 1.51
N ASP A 49 7.50 -9.48 2.03
CA ASP A 49 6.17 -9.83 1.51
C ASP A 49 5.95 -9.26 0.09
N LEU A 50 6.35 -8.02 -0.15
CA LEU A 50 6.23 -7.40 -1.48
C LEU A 50 7.11 -8.12 -2.52
N ASP A 51 8.31 -8.54 -2.14
CA ASP A 51 9.20 -9.33 -3.01
C ASP A 51 8.58 -10.66 -3.42
N LEU A 52 7.91 -11.35 -2.49
CA LEU A 52 7.21 -12.61 -2.77
C LEU A 52 6.00 -12.42 -3.72
N HIS A 53 5.36 -11.26 -3.67
CA HIS A 53 4.22 -10.94 -4.52
C HIS A 53 4.61 -10.35 -5.89
N THR A 54 5.88 -10.02 -6.11
CA THR A 54 6.39 -9.40 -7.34
C THR A 54 6.73 -10.46 -8.39
N PHE A 55 6.18 -10.33 -9.60
CA PHE A 55 6.64 -11.09 -10.76
C PHE A 55 8.02 -10.61 -11.17
N LYS A 56 8.93 -11.56 -11.37
CA LYS A 56 10.31 -11.30 -11.79
C LYS A 56 10.49 -11.77 -13.22
N ILE A 57 11.05 -10.91 -14.06
CA ILE A 57 11.33 -11.18 -15.48
C ILE A 57 12.76 -10.75 -15.81
N THR A 58 13.35 -11.35 -16.81
CA THR A 58 14.66 -10.94 -17.30
C THR A 58 14.48 -10.02 -18.51
N ASP A 59 15.06 -8.84 -18.46
CA ASP A 59 15.13 -7.94 -19.62
C ASP A 59 16.07 -8.53 -20.67
N GLN A 60 15.53 -8.83 -21.85
CA GLN A 60 16.30 -9.45 -22.93
C GLN A 60 17.33 -8.51 -23.55
N LEU A 61 17.19 -7.20 -23.38
CA LEU A 61 18.14 -6.22 -23.92
C LEU A 61 19.37 -6.05 -23.02
N SER A 62 19.16 -5.98 -21.71
CA SER A 62 20.25 -5.70 -20.76
C SER A 62 20.69 -6.93 -19.96
N GLY A 63 19.92 -8.03 -19.98
CA GLY A 63 20.14 -9.21 -19.14
C GLY A 63 19.82 -8.99 -17.66
N ARG A 64 19.34 -7.80 -17.26
CA ARG A 64 19.04 -7.45 -15.88
C ARG A 64 17.67 -7.97 -15.44
N MET A 65 17.55 -8.22 -14.15
CA MET A 65 16.26 -8.56 -13.55
C MET A 65 15.35 -7.34 -13.46
N MET A 66 14.12 -7.51 -13.91
CA MET A 66 13.03 -6.55 -13.79
C MET A 66 11.89 -7.17 -12.98
N GLY A 67 11.05 -6.35 -12.38
CA GLY A 67 9.82 -6.75 -11.70
C GLY A 67 8.60 -6.08 -12.29
N ILE A 68 7.46 -6.77 -12.18
CA ILE A 68 6.15 -6.16 -12.44
C ILE A 68 5.63 -5.69 -11.08
N ARG A 69 5.25 -4.43 -10.96
CA ARG A 69 4.84 -3.84 -9.67
C ARG A 69 3.68 -4.61 -9.03
N ALA A 70 3.84 -4.95 -7.76
CA ALA A 70 2.79 -5.52 -6.92
C ALA A 70 2.10 -4.46 -6.05
N ASP A 71 2.73 -3.27 -5.92
CA ASP A 71 2.18 -2.06 -5.29
C ASP A 71 2.76 -0.82 -5.96
N ILE A 72 2.07 0.33 -5.82
CA ILE A 72 2.48 1.61 -6.42
C ILE A 72 3.14 2.52 -5.37
N THR A 73 2.86 2.34 -4.09
CA THR A 73 3.40 3.15 -2.98
C THR A 73 4.94 3.32 -3.05
N PRO A 74 5.76 2.26 -3.27
CA PRO A 74 7.21 2.43 -3.35
C PRO A 74 7.65 3.32 -4.52
N GLN A 75 6.93 3.24 -5.65
CA GLN A 75 7.21 4.09 -6.82
C GLN A 75 6.81 5.55 -6.58
N ALA A 76 5.67 5.79 -5.90
CA ALA A 76 5.25 7.13 -5.50
C ALA A 76 6.26 7.77 -4.52
N ALA A 77 6.72 7.02 -3.52
CA ALA A 77 7.76 7.45 -2.59
C ALA A 77 9.07 7.82 -3.30
N ARG A 78 9.47 7.03 -4.29
CA ARG A 78 10.66 7.32 -5.10
C ARG A 78 10.47 8.58 -5.96
N ILE A 79 9.29 8.81 -6.53
CA ILE A 79 8.99 10.04 -7.29
C ILE A 79 9.16 11.25 -6.36
N ASP A 80 8.62 11.21 -5.15
CA ASP A 80 8.80 12.27 -4.17
C ASP A 80 10.29 12.51 -3.85
N ALA A 81 10.99 11.44 -3.46
CA ALA A 81 12.38 11.53 -2.99
C ALA A 81 13.41 11.92 -4.08
N HIS A 82 13.19 11.53 -5.34
CA HIS A 82 14.21 11.65 -6.38
C HIS A 82 13.80 12.47 -7.62
N CYS A 83 12.50 12.61 -7.87
CA CYS A 83 12.04 13.31 -9.08
C CYS A 83 11.48 14.70 -8.77
N LEU A 84 10.67 14.82 -7.72
CA LEU A 84 10.05 16.09 -7.38
C LEU A 84 10.97 16.96 -6.52
N ASN A 85 11.63 16.37 -5.55
CA ASN A 85 12.62 17.02 -4.66
C ASN A 85 12.09 18.37 -4.13
N ARG A 86 10.85 18.40 -3.61
CA ARG A 86 10.17 19.61 -3.13
C ARG A 86 10.31 19.73 -1.62
N GLU A 87 10.38 20.95 -1.13
CA GLU A 87 10.23 21.23 0.30
C GLU A 87 8.75 21.36 0.68
N GLY A 88 8.40 20.86 1.88
CA GLY A 88 7.03 20.91 2.41
C GLY A 88 6.15 19.74 1.97
N PRO A 89 4.84 19.81 2.26
CA PRO A 89 3.93 18.70 2.01
C PRO A 89 3.71 18.45 0.51
N VAL A 90 3.93 17.21 0.08
CA VAL A 90 3.71 16.72 -1.29
C VAL A 90 2.58 15.72 -1.26
N ARG A 91 1.54 15.96 -2.05
CA ARG A 91 0.36 15.12 -2.19
C ARG A 91 0.36 14.46 -3.56
N LEU A 92 0.45 13.14 -3.60
CA LEU A 92 0.43 12.35 -4.82
C LEU A 92 -0.73 11.38 -4.79
N CYS A 93 -1.33 11.11 -5.95
CA CYS A 93 -2.31 10.05 -6.10
C CYS A 93 -2.05 9.23 -7.36
N TYR A 94 -2.61 8.04 -7.39
CA TYR A 94 -2.49 7.13 -8.52
C TYR A 94 -3.73 6.25 -8.64
N ALA A 95 -3.99 5.76 -9.85
CA ALA A 95 -5.04 4.76 -10.10
C ALA A 95 -4.63 3.89 -11.29
N ASP A 96 -4.06 2.72 -11.01
CA ASP A 96 -3.52 1.86 -12.06
C ASP A 96 -3.45 0.39 -11.63
N ASN A 97 -3.18 -0.50 -12.59
CA ASN A 97 -3.09 -1.93 -12.34
C ASN A 97 -1.80 -2.30 -11.60
N VAL A 98 -1.93 -3.29 -10.72
CA VAL A 98 -0.81 -4.02 -10.13
C VAL A 98 -0.96 -5.51 -10.41
N LEU A 99 0.13 -6.28 -10.32
CA LEU A 99 0.10 -7.72 -10.53
C LEU A 99 0.62 -8.45 -9.31
N HIS A 100 -0.14 -9.43 -8.85
CA HIS A 100 0.26 -10.30 -7.74
C HIS A 100 0.59 -11.70 -8.23
N THR A 101 1.71 -12.27 -7.79
CA THR A 101 2.08 -13.66 -8.06
C THR A 101 1.03 -14.63 -7.50
N ARG A 102 0.41 -14.26 -6.38
CA ARG A 102 -0.63 -15.03 -5.70
C ARG A 102 -1.83 -14.13 -5.39
N PRO A 103 -3.07 -14.64 -5.49
CA PRO A 103 -4.23 -13.88 -5.05
C PRO A 103 -4.17 -13.70 -3.52
N ARG A 104 -4.56 -12.54 -3.02
CA ARG A 104 -4.63 -12.25 -1.57
C ARG A 104 -5.89 -12.81 -0.89
N GLY A 105 -6.77 -13.46 -1.63
CA GLY A 105 -8.01 -14.06 -1.14
C GLY A 105 -8.72 -14.84 -2.24
N ILE A 106 -9.73 -15.61 -1.87
CA ILE A 106 -10.44 -16.56 -2.76
C ILE A 106 -11.13 -15.83 -3.94
N MET A 107 -11.58 -14.58 -3.73
CA MET A 107 -12.33 -13.78 -4.70
C MET A 107 -11.53 -12.62 -5.28
N THR A 108 -10.21 -12.58 -5.08
CA THR A 108 -9.40 -11.44 -5.51
C THR A 108 -8.70 -11.70 -6.85
N SER A 109 -8.82 -10.74 -7.77
CA SER A 109 -8.06 -10.75 -9.02
C SER A 109 -6.54 -10.69 -8.75
N ARG A 110 -5.76 -11.34 -9.60
CA ARG A 110 -4.30 -11.17 -9.60
C ARG A 110 -3.85 -9.87 -10.29
N VAL A 111 -4.76 -9.18 -10.94
CA VAL A 111 -4.54 -7.92 -11.66
C VAL A 111 -5.56 -6.88 -11.18
N PRO A 112 -5.56 -6.52 -9.88
CA PRO A 112 -6.48 -5.48 -9.41
C PRO A 112 -6.04 -4.10 -9.87
N ILE A 113 -7.00 -3.18 -9.99
CA ILE A 113 -6.71 -1.75 -10.05
C ILE A 113 -6.50 -1.27 -8.62
N ARG A 114 -5.38 -0.61 -8.38
CA ARG A 114 -5.06 0.08 -7.14
C ARG A 114 -5.29 1.57 -7.32
N ILE A 115 -6.07 2.16 -6.42
CA ILE A 115 -6.15 3.60 -6.26
C ILE A 115 -5.59 3.97 -4.91
N GLY A 116 -4.84 5.06 -4.82
CA GLY A 116 -4.21 5.49 -3.58
C GLY A 116 -3.85 6.95 -3.58
N ALA A 117 -3.69 7.48 -2.37
CA ALA A 117 -3.24 8.82 -2.06
C ALA A 117 -2.09 8.75 -1.06
N GLU A 118 -1.03 9.48 -1.32
CA GLU A 118 0.21 9.51 -0.53
C GLU A 118 0.51 10.94 -0.13
N LEU A 119 0.88 11.19 1.11
CA LEU A 119 1.28 12.48 1.61
C LEU A 119 2.69 12.40 2.21
N TYR A 120 3.62 13.18 1.67
CA TYR A 120 5.02 13.23 2.06
C TYR A 120 5.42 14.60 2.57
N GLY A 121 6.57 14.70 3.24
CA GLY A 121 7.21 15.96 3.57
C GLY A 121 6.62 16.73 4.75
N TYR A 122 5.71 16.12 5.52
CA TYR A 122 5.15 16.69 6.75
C TYR A 122 4.87 15.61 7.79
N SER A 123 5.20 15.86 9.06
CA SER A 123 5.13 14.88 10.16
C SER A 123 4.06 15.18 11.22
N GLY A 124 3.18 16.14 10.99
CA GLY A 124 2.11 16.50 11.93
C GLY A 124 0.93 15.53 11.84
N VAL A 125 0.18 15.43 12.94
CA VAL A 125 -1.03 14.58 13.03
C VAL A 125 -2.12 14.97 12.01
N GLU A 126 -2.07 16.19 11.51
CA GLU A 126 -2.97 16.71 10.48
C GLU A 126 -2.89 15.88 9.20
N CYS A 127 -1.71 15.32 8.87
CA CYS A 127 -1.54 14.42 7.74
C CYS A 127 -2.28 13.10 7.92
N ASP A 128 -2.19 12.52 9.11
CA ASP A 128 -2.89 11.29 9.43
C ASP A 128 -4.40 11.49 9.38
N ILE A 129 -4.88 12.63 9.90
CA ILE A 129 -6.29 13.02 9.84
C ILE A 129 -6.73 13.20 8.38
N GLU A 130 -5.96 13.93 7.57
CA GLU A 130 -6.26 14.14 6.15
C GLU A 130 -6.39 12.80 5.41
N LEU A 131 -5.44 11.87 5.62
CA LEU A 131 -5.47 10.55 4.98
C LEU A 131 -6.66 9.69 5.43
N VAL A 132 -7.04 9.74 6.70
CA VAL A 132 -8.24 9.07 7.20
C VAL A 132 -9.50 9.68 6.59
N CYS A 133 -9.58 11.00 6.50
CA CYS A 133 -10.72 11.69 5.91
C CYS A 133 -10.85 11.37 4.41
N ILE A 134 -9.77 11.44 3.64
CA ILE A 134 -9.84 11.15 2.20
C ILE A 134 -10.13 9.67 1.93
N MET A 135 -9.65 8.76 2.78
CA MET A 135 -10.02 7.35 2.73
C MET A 135 -11.54 7.16 2.94
N HIS A 136 -12.11 7.81 3.94
CA HIS A 136 -13.55 7.77 4.20
C HIS A 136 -14.37 8.34 3.02
N GLU A 137 -13.96 9.50 2.50
CA GLU A 137 -14.60 10.11 1.33
C GLU A 137 -14.50 9.23 0.07
N THR A 138 -13.37 8.54 -0.12
CA THR A 138 -13.16 7.56 -1.20
C THR A 138 -14.20 6.43 -1.12
N LEU A 139 -14.40 5.86 0.06
CA LEU A 139 -15.37 4.78 0.27
C LEU A 139 -16.80 5.29 0.07
N ARG A 140 -17.11 6.50 0.55
CA ARG A 140 -18.42 7.13 0.35
C ARG A 140 -18.70 7.40 -1.14
N ALA A 141 -17.71 7.90 -1.87
CA ALA A 141 -17.82 8.12 -3.32
C ALA A 141 -17.98 6.81 -4.11
N ALA A 142 -17.48 5.70 -3.57
CA ALA A 142 -17.71 4.35 -4.09
C ALA A 142 -19.03 3.72 -3.62
N GLU A 143 -19.91 4.49 -2.95
CA GLU A 143 -21.21 4.05 -2.39
C GLU A 143 -21.09 2.99 -1.28
N ILE A 144 -19.92 2.89 -0.64
CA ILE A 144 -19.68 2.03 0.53
C ILE A 144 -19.95 2.86 1.79
N ASN A 145 -21.18 2.75 2.35
CA ASN A 145 -21.63 3.62 3.43
C ASN A 145 -21.51 2.99 4.83
N ASP A 146 -21.47 1.68 4.93
CA ASP A 146 -21.30 0.97 6.21
C ASP A 146 -19.81 0.66 6.42
N VAL A 147 -19.09 1.63 6.95
CA VAL A 147 -17.63 1.60 7.09
C VAL A 147 -17.24 1.56 8.56
N HIS A 148 -16.43 0.57 8.93
CA HIS A 148 -15.78 0.50 10.24
C HIS A 148 -14.28 0.75 10.10
N ILE A 149 -13.80 1.86 10.67
CA ILE A 149 -12.38 2.24 10.64
C ILE A 149 -11.70 1.74 11.91
N VAL A 150 -10.66 0.93 11.74
CA VAL A 150 -9.80 0.48 12.85
C VAL A 150 -8.44 1.16 12.71
N LEU A 151 -8.07 1.93 13.73
CA LEU A 151 -6.77 2.60 13.79
C LEU A 151 -5.81 1.81 14.66
N GLY A 152 -4.59 1.61 14.15
CA GLY A 152 -3.49 1.01 14.88
C GLY A 152 -2.28 1.97 14.91
N HIS A 153 -1.53 1.94 16.01
CA HIS A 153 -0.31 2.73 16.15
C HIS A 153 0.84 1.86 16.62
N VAL A 154 1.84 1.67 15.75
CA VAL A 154 3.01 0.81 16.04
C VAL A 154 3.78 1.27 17.28
N GLY A 155 3.77 2.57 17.58
CA GLY A 155 4.40 3.12 18.78
C GLY A 155 3.85 2.55 20.07
N ILE A 156 2.53 2.25 20.15
CA ILE A 156 1.91 1.62 21.32
C ILE A 156 2.57 0.24 21.54
N PHE A 157 2.64 -0.57 20.50
CA PHE A 157 3.25 -1.88 20.57
C PHE A 157 4.73 -1.80 20.98
N ARG A 158 5.52 -0.91 20.34
CA ARG A 158 6.93 -0.69 20.67
C ARG A 158 7.15 -0.25 22.11
N THR A 159 6.30 0.63 22.63
CA THR A 159 6.40 1.08 24.03
C THR A 159 6.15 -0.07 25.00
N LEU A 160 5.16 -0.92 24.73
CA LEU A 160 4.87 -2.09 25.54
C LEU A 160 6.04 -3.09 25.51
N LEU A 161 6.67 -3.31 24.35
CA LEU A 161 7.84 -4.18 24.25
C LEU A 161 9.03 -3.65 25.06
N LEU A 162 9.29 -2.34 25.02
CA LEU A 162 10.36 -1.72 25.80
C LEU A 162 10.13 -1.88 27.32
N GLU A 163 8.88 -1.72 27.78
CA GLU A 163 8.52 -1.95 29.18
C GLU A 163 8.62 -3.41 29.60
N ALA A 164 8.28 -4.34 28.70
CA ALA A 164 8.35 -5.77 28.94
C ALA A 164 9.79 -6.33 28.96
N ASN A 165 10.76 -5.60 28.39
CA ASN A 165 12.19 -5.97 28.33
C ASN A 165 12.42 -7.39 27.80
N LEU A 166 11.75 -7.74 26.69
CA LEU A 166 11.84 -9.04 26.04
C LEU A 166 13.15 -9.16 25.20
N ASP A 167 13.58 -10.38 24.95
CA ASP A 167 14.65 -10.63 23.97
C ASP A 167 14.16 -10.44 22.52
N GLU A 168 15.10 -10.18 21.60
CA GLU A 168 14.79 -9.91 20.19
C GLU A 168 13.99 -11.03 19.49
N GLY A 169 14.20 -12.29 19.88
CA GLY A 169 13.50 -13.43 19.30
C GLY A 169 12.03 -13.45 19.71
N THR A 170 11.77 -13.20 20.98
CA THR A 170 10.43 -13.11 21.56
C THR A 170 9.68 -11.90 21.03
N GLU A 171 10.34 -10.73 20.95
CA GLU A 171 9.76 -9.52 20.33
C GLU A 171 9.29 -9.76 18.89
N ARG A 172 10.14 -10.40 18.08
CA ARG A 172 9.83 -10.73 16.69
C ARG A 172 8.65 -11.69 16.57
N SER A 173 8.65 -12.76 17.39
CA SER A 173 7.58 -13.76 17.39
C SER A 173 6.25 -13.14 17.82
N LEU A 174 6.28 -12.28 18.84
CA LEU A 174 5.10 -11.54 19.30
C LEU A 174 4.58 -10.57 18.25
N PHE A 175 5.47 -9.84 17.58
CA PHE A 175 5.09 -8.93 16.50
C PHE A 175 4.40 -9.65 15.34
N GLU A 176 4.95 -10.80 14.90
CA GLU A 176 4.36 -11.63 13.86
C GLU A 176 2.98 -12.16 14.25
N ALA A 177 2.84 -12.64 15.50
CA ALA A 177 1.57 -13.16 16.03
C ALA A 177 0.49 -12.05 16.11
N VAL A 178 0.86 -10.86 16.57
CA VAL A 178 -0.05 -9.70 16.64
C VAL A 178 -0.49 -9.25 15.24
N GLN A 179 0.45 -9.17 14.28
CA GLN A 179 0.12 -8.82 12.89
C GLN A 179 -0.87 -9.80 12.25
N ARG A 180 -0.74 -11.08 12.57
CA ARG A 180 -1.61 -12.14 12.04
C ARG A 180 -2.89 -12.34 12.86
N LYS A 181 -3.02 -11.64 14.00
CA LYS A 181 -4.13 -11.80 14.97
C LYS A 181 -4.26 -13.23 15.49
N GLU A 182 -3.12 -13.91 15.68
CA GLU A 182 -3.00 -15.28 16.20
C GLU A 182 -3.01 -15.21 17.74
N TYR A 183 -4.16 -15.03 18.34
CA TYR A 183 -4.31 -14.80 19.79
C TYR A 183 -3.72 -15.95 20.62
N ASP A 184 -3.95 -17.21 20.23
CA ASP A 184 -3.41 -18.38 20.95
C ASP A 184 -1.87 -18.37 20.97
N ARG A 185 -1.25 -17.96 19.86
CA ARG A 185 0.19 -17.84 19.74
C ARG A 185 0.75 -16.67 20.56
N ILE A 186 -0.01 -15.58 20.69
CA ILE A 186 0.37 -14.46 21.57
C ILE A 186 0.47 -14.97 23.01
N ASP A 187 -0.54 -15.72 23.48
CA ASP A 187 -0.55 -16.28 24.83
C ASP A 187 0.60 -17.29 25.04
N GLU A 188 0.91 -18.12 24.06
CA GLU A 188 2.05 -19.04 24.12
C GLU A 188 3.39 -18.30 24.26
N VAL A 189 3.60 -17.26 23.45
CA VAL A 189 4.85 -16.46 23.47
C VAL A 189 5.01 -15.70 24.78
N LEU A 190 3.92 -15.17 25.35
CA LEU A 190 3.96 -14.43 26.63
C LEU A 190 4.13 -15.32 27.85
N ASN A 191 3.84 -16.61 27.75
CA ASN A 191 3.96 -17.57 28.86
C ASN A 191 5.22 -18.45 28.75
N SER A 192 6.06 -18.28 27.73
CA SER A 192 7.31 -18.99 27.54
C SER A 192 8.50 -18.28 28.17
#